data_2ebc0ba906217b26fd101889d4824f92
#
_entry.id   2ebc0ba906217b26fd101889d4824f92
#
_cell.length_a   1.000
_cell.length_b   1.000
_cell.length_c   1.000
_cell.angle_alpha   90.00
_cell.angle_beta   90.00
_cell.angle_gamma   90.00
#
_symmetry.space_group_name_H-M   'P 1'
#
loop_
_entity.id
_entity.type
_entity.pdbx_description
1 polymer ?
#
loop_
_entity_poly.entity_id
_entity_poly.type
_entity_poly.pdbx_seq_one_letter_code
_entity_poly.pdbx_strand_id
1 'polypeptide(L)'
;STPFDLKSVELLVRLGLKRLKLPSGEITNAPLLLKAASTGKPVILSTGMSTFEEVADALGVLAFGYLGDGRVPCVKAFKKAYASGAGRETLKGKVILLHCTTQYPACFRDVNLRAMDTLRSAFSLPAGLSDHTEGIAVPIAAIARGASVIEKHFTLDKLLPGPDHMASLEPDELKDMVMAIRNVEEALGSPVKKPADGEIENIAAVRKSLVASRPVRKGESFTGKNISVKRPAAGA
;
A
#
# COMPACT_ATOMS: atom_id res chain seq x y z
N SER A 1 -9.17 10.66 -12.91
CA SER A 1 -9.87 11.84 -12.40
C SER A 1 -11.02 11.42 -11.50
N THR A 2 -11.53 12.36 -10.71
CA THR A 2 -12.55 12.15 -9.67
C THR A 2 -13.88 12.79 -10.09
N PRO A 3 -14.92 12.00 -10.41
CA PRO A 3 -16.26 12.52 -10.62
C PRO A 3 -17.01 12.66 -9.28
N PHE A 4 -17.83 13.70 -9.15
CA PHE A 4 -18.73 13.95 -8.02
C PHE A 4 -20.21 13.87 -8.38
N ASP A 5 -20.54 13.59 -9.65
CA ASP A 5 -21.90 13.41 -10.15
C ASP A 5 -21.94 12.49 -11.37
N LEU A 6 -23.13 12.06 -11.75
CA LEU A 6 -23.34 11.09 -12.82
C LEU A 6 -22.91 11.62 -14.20
N LYS A 7 -23.11 12.93 -14.46
CA LYS A 7 -22.73 13.56 -15.74
C LYS A 7 -21.21 13.66 -15.86
N SER A 8 -20.53 13.95 -14.75
CA SER A 8 -19.06 13.94 -14.68
C SER A 8 -18.51 12.56 -14.98
N VAL A 9 -19.11 11.46 -14.51
CA VAL A 9 -18.72 10.10 -14.91
C VAL A 9 -18.80 9.93 -16.42
N GLU A 10 -19.91 10.35 -17.05
CA GLU A 10 -20.07 10.26 -18.50
C GLU A 10 -19.04 11.09 -19.27
N LEU A 11 -18.76 12.30 -18.80
CA LEU A 11 -17.73 13.16 -19.38
C LEU A 11 -16.35 12.49 -19.34
N LEU A 12 -15.94 11.98 -18.17
CA LEU A 12 -14.66 11.32 -18.00
C LEU A 12 -14.52 10.06 -18.85
N VAL A 13 -15.61 9.31 -19.03
CA VAL A 13 -15.64 8.15 -19.93
C VAL A 13 -15.44 8.59 -21.38
N ARG A 14 -16.13 9.64 -21.83
CA ARG A 14 -15.99 10.21 -23.20
C ARG A 14 -14.59 10.75 -23.45
N LEU A 15 -13.94 11.33 -22.43
CA LEU A 15 -12.55 11.78 -22.51
C LEU A 15 -11.53 10.63 -22.52
N GLY A 16 -11.99 9.39 -22.48
CA GLY A 16 -11.13 8.22 -22.60
C GLY A 16 -10.32 7.85 -21.34
N LEU A 17 -10.69 8.37 -20.17
CA LEU A 17 -9.98 8.03 -18.93
C LEU A 17 -9.99 6.51 -18.69
N LYS A 18 -8.81 5.98 -18.33
CA LYS A 18 -8.63 4.53 -18.14
C LYS A 18 -9.22 4.02 -16.82
N ARG A 19 -9.33 4.88 -15.80
CA ARG A 19 -9.88 4.54 -14.47
C ARG A 19 -10.52 5.74 -13.81
N LEU A 20 -11.43 5.49 -12.88
CA LEU A 20 -12.12 6.50 -12.10
C LEU A 20 -11.61 6.48 -10.64
N LYS A 21 -11.46 7.66 -10.03
CA LYS A 21 -11.22 7.81 -8.59
C LYS A 21 -12.53 8.19 -7.91
N LEU A 22 -12.91 7.48 -6.88
CA LEU A 22 -14.07 7.81 -6.06
C LEU A 22 -13.59 8.25 -4.67
N PRO A 23 -13.91 9.47 -4.23
CA PRO A 23 -13.41 10.02 -2.99
C PRO A 23 -14.17 9.46 -1.79
N SER A 24 -13.61 9.62 -0.59
CA SER A 24 -14.19 9.11 0.66
C SER A 24 -15.61 9.61 0.90
N GLY A 25 -15.91 10.86 0.56
CA GLY A 25 -17.25 11.43 0.73
C GLY A 25 -18.35 10.78 -0.11
N GLU A 26 -17.95 10.06 -1.17
CA GLU A 26 -18.89 9.40 -2.08
C GLU A 26 -19.06 7.90 -1.82
N ILE A 27 -18.45 7.35 -0.80
CA ILE A 27 -18.48 5.90 -0.56
C ILE A 27 -19.91 5.37 -0.27
N THR A 28 -20.77 6.19 0.31
CA THR A 28 -22.17 5.86 0.57
C THR A 28 -23.11 6.29 -0.56
N ASN A 29 -22.60 6.95 -1.61
CA ASN A 29 -23.39 7.39 -2.77
C ASN A 29 -23.59 6.22 -3.75
N ALA A 30 -24.51 5.30 -3.43
CA ALA A 30 -24.77 4.12 -4.24
C ALA A 30 -25.11 4.44 -5.71
N PRO A 31 -25.87 5.50 -6.07
CA PRO A 31 -26.07 5.87 -7.47
C PRO A 31 -24.79 6.18 -8.23
N LEU A 32 -23.84 6.92 -7.61
CA LEU A 32 -22.56 7.25 -8.24
C LEU A 32 -21.66 6.01 -8.38
N LEU A 33 -21.56 5.19 -7.33
CA LEU A 33 -20.82 3.93 -7.35
C LEU A 33 -21.37 3.00 -8.46
N LEU A 34 -22.68 2.86 -8.55
CA LEU A 34 -23.34 2.03 -9.55
C LEU A 34 -23.05 2.53 -10.97
N LYS A 35 -23.17 3.85 -11.19
CA LYS A 35 -22.85 4.48 -12.47
C LYS A 35 -21.38 4.28 -12.84
N ALA A 36 -20.46 4.48 -11.91
CA ALA A 36 -19.04 4.26 -12.14
C ALA A 36 -18.75 2.80 -12.55
N ALA A 37 -19.29 1.83 -11.80
CA ALA A 37 -19.10 0.42 -12.08
C ALA A 37 -19.72 0.00 -13.42
N SER A 38 -20.91 0.52 -13.79
CA SER A 38 -21.58 0.21 -15.06
C SER A 38 -20.77 0.63 -16.30
N THR A 39 -19.81 1.54 -16.15
CA THR A 39 -18.88 1.89 -17.24
C THR A 39 -17.86 0.79 -17.55
N GLY A 40 -17.74 -0.22 -16.70
CA GLY A 40 -16.73 -1.27 -16.81
C GLY A 40 -15.31 -0.84 -16.47
N LYS A 41 -15.05 0.46 -16.18
CA LYS A 41 -13.72 0.99 -15.88
C LYS A 41 -13.26 0.61 -14.46
N PRO A 42 -11.96 0.36 -14.25
CA PRO A 42 -11.41 0.19 -12.92
C PRO A 42 -11.64 1.43 -12.03
N VAL A 43 -11.82 1.19 -10.74
CA VAL A 43 -12.08 2.20 -9.71
C VAL A 43 -10.99 2.17 -8.65
N ILE A 44 -10.52 3.36 -8.24
CA ILE A 44 -9.77 3.58 -7.01
C ILE A 44 -10.76 4.21 -6.02
N LEU A 45 -11.04 3.54 -4.90
CA LEU A 45 -12.02 3.96 -3.90
C LEU A 45 -11.32 4.33 -2.59
N SER A 46 -11.43 5.59 -2.17
CA SER A 46 -10.98 6.03 -0.84
C SER A 46 -12.01 5.70 0.24
N THR A 47 -11.53 5.36 1.43
CA THR A 47 -12.33 4.83 2.54
C THR A 47 -12.25 5.70 3.80
N GLY A 48 -11.89 6.98 3.67
CA GLY A 48 -11.89 7.90 4.81
C GLY A 48 -13.27 8.08 5.42
N MET A 49 -13.35 8.28 6.72
CA MET A 49 -14.58 8.42 7.51
C MET A 49 -15.50 7.18 7.49
N SER A 50 -15.07 6.08 6.89
CA SER A 50 -15.93 4.90 6.68
C SER A 50 -15.65 3.82 7.70
N THR A 51 -16.72 3.14 8.13
CA THR A 51 -16.63 1.88 8.84
C THR A 51 -16.30 0.72 7.87
N PHE A 52 -15.91 -0.41 8.43
CA PHE A 52 -15.64 -1.61 7.66
C PHE A 52 -16.87 -2.09 6.88
N GLU A 53 -18.05 -2.00 7.50
CA GLU A 53 -19.33 -2.38 6.92
C GLU A 53 -19.72 -1.47 5.74
N GLU A 54 -19.48 -0.17 5.84
CA GLU A 54 -19.73 0.78 4.75
C GLU A 54 -18.83 0.49 3.54
N VAL A 55 -17.57 0.12 3.78
CA VAL A 55 -16.68 -0.33 2.70
C VAL A 55 -17.22 -1.60 2.05
N ALA A 56 -17.69 -2.57 2.83
CA ALA A 56 -18.27 -3.81 2.30
C ALA A 56 -19.55 -3.53 1.48
N ASP A 57 -20.41 -2.63 1.95
CA ASP A 57 -21.63 -2.23 1.22
C ASP A 57 -21.30 -1.52 -0.08
N ALA A 58 -20.33 -0.61 -0.10
CA ALA A 58 -19.84 0.04 -1.32
C ALA A 58 -19.27 -0.98 -2.33
N LEU A 59 -18.50 -1.95 -1.87
CA LEU A 59 -18.02 -3.05 -2.71
C LEU A 59 -19.19 -3.89 -3.27
N GLY A 60 -20.26 -4.04 -2.50
CA GLY A 60 -21.48 -4.69 -2.94
C GLY A 60 -22.15 -3.97 -4.11
N VAL A 61 -22.22 -2.64 -4.04
CA VAL A 61 -22.74 -1.79 -5.13
C VAL A 61 -21.86 -1.89 -6.37
N LEU A 62 -20.55 -1.79 -6.20
CA LEU A 62 -19.58 -1.90 -7.30
C LEU A 62 -19.65 -3.29 -7.97
N ALA A 63 -19.67 -4.37 -7.18
CA ALA A 63 -19.80 -5.73 -7.70
C ALA A 63 -21.08 -5.89 -8.54
N PHE A 64 -22.20 -5.39 -8.04
CA PHE A 64 -23.48 -5.43 -8.74
C PHE A 64 -23.41 -4.68 -10.08
N GLY A 65 -22.86 -3.45 -10.06
CA GLY A 65 -22.73 -2.63 -11.26
C GLY A 65 -21.80 -3.25 -12.31
N TYR A 66 -20.72 -3.88 -11.90
CA TYR A 66 -19.81 -4.58 -12.82
C TYR A 66 -20.39 -5.86 -13.41
N LEU A 67 -21.22 -6.58 -12.65
CA LEU A 67 -21.88 -7.79 -13.18
C LEU A 67 -22.90 -7.48 -14.28
N GLY A 68 -23.60 -6.34 -14.18
CA GLY A 68 -24.47 -5.85 -15.26
C GLY A 68 -25.60 -6.82 -15.66
N ASP A 69 -26.14 -7.59 -14.72
CA ASP A 69 -27.08 -8.68 -15.00
C ASP A 69 -28.56 -8.25 -15.15
N GLY A 70 -28.80 -6.95 -15.24
CA GLY A 70 -30.13 -6.39 -15.49
C GLY A 70 -31.10 -6.44 -14.31
N ARG A 71 -30.69 -6.91 -13.15
CA ARG A 71 -31.54 -6.90 -11.94
C ARG A 71 -31.81 -5.49 -11.44
N VAL A 72 -32.93 -5.34 -10.72
CA VAL A 72 -33.24 -4.07 -10.05
C VAL A 72 -32.25 -3.81 -8.90
N PRO A 73 -31.61 -2.64 -8.85
CA PRO A 73 -30.72 -2.27 -7.78
C PRO A 73 -31.44 -2.21 -6.43
N CYS A 74 -30.98 -2.95 -5.46
CA CYS A 74 -31.44 -2.89 -4.06
C CYS A 74 -30.39 -3.49 -3.13
N VAL A 75 -30.46 -3.19 -1.83
CA VAL A 75 -29.50 -3.67 -0.82
C VAL A 75 -29.32 -5.19 -0.86
N LYS A 76 -30.41 -5.95 -1.01
CA LYS A 76 -30.36 -7.42 -1.11
C LYS A 76 -29.57 -7.89 -2.35
N ALA A 77 -29.75 -7.20 -3.48
CA ALA A 77 -29.05 -7.51 -4.72
C ALA A 77 -27.55 -7.18 -4.60
N PHE A 78 -27.18 -6.06 -3.96
CA PHE A 78 -25.80 -5.67 -3.71
C PHE A 78 -25.08 -6.69 -2.80
N LYS A 79 -25.70 -7.06 -1.68
CA LYS A 79 -25.17 -8.10 -0.79
C LYS A 79 -24.98 -9.44 -1.48
N LYS A 80 -25.94 -9.84 -2.34
CA LYS A 80 -25.85 -11.06 -3.14
C LYS A 80 -24.71 -10.98 -4.17
N ALA A 81 -24.53 -9.85 -4.83
CA ALA A 81 -23.43 -9.63 -5.76
C ALA A 81 -22.08 -9.75 -5.07
N TYR A 82 -21.89 -9.08 -3.94
CA TYR A 82 -20.67 -9.16 -3.14
C TYR A 82 -20.36 -10.59 -2.66
N ALA A 83 -21.38 -11.33 -2.19
CA ALA A 83 -21.21 -12.70 -1.70
C ALA A 83 -20.90 -13.71 -2.82
N SER A 84 -21.19 -13.38 -4.08
CA SER A 84 -20.97 -14.27 -5.22
C SER A 84 -19.49 -14.38 -5.60
N GLY A 85 -19.07 -15.56 -6.09
CA GLY A 85 -17.73 -15.75 -6.62
C GLY A 85 -17.41 -14.82 -7.78
N ALA A 86 -18.36 -14.66 -8.71
CA ALA A 86 -18.21 -13.76 -9.87
C ALA A 86 -18.06 -12.29 -9.47
N GLY A 87 -18.84 -11.82 -8.48
CA GLY A 87 -18.70 -10.46 -7.95
C GLY A 87 -17.33 -10.22 -7.31
N ARG A 88 -16.89 -11.12 -6.46
CA ARG A 88 -15.56 -11.01 -5.83
C ARG A 88 -14.42 -11.03 -6.85
N GLU A 89 -14.50 -11.89 -7.84
CA GLU A 89 -13.47 -11.97 -8.88
C GLU A 89 -13.42 -10.68 -9.73
N THR A 90 -14.59 -10.14 -10.07
CA THR A 90 -14.67 -8.87 -10.80
C THR A 90 -14.06 -7.71 -9.99
N LEU A 91 -14.32 -7.67 -8.67
CA LEU A 91 -13.73 -6.64 -7.81
C LEU A 91 -12.21 -6.73 -7.77
N LYS A 92 -11.62 -7.92 -7.67
CA LYS A 92 -10.15 -8.13 -7.65
C LYS A 92 -9.46 -7.53 -8.86
N GLY A 93 -10.06 -7.64 -10.04
CA GLY A 93 -9.50 -7.10 -11.27
C GLY A 93 -9.73 -5.60 -11.48
N LYS A 94 -10.64 -4.99 -10.72
CA LYS A 94 -11.13 -3.63 -11.03
C LYS A 94 -11.10 -2.64 -9.88
N VAL A 95 -10.95 -3.06 -8.63
CA VAL A 95 -11.03 -2.15 -7.49
C VAL A 95 -9.72 -2.13 -6.70
N ILE A 96 -9.25 -0.92 -6.40
CA ILE A 96 -8.18 -0.65 -5.44
C ILE A 96 -8.78 0.17 -4.31
N LEU A 97 -8.57 -0.25 -3.06
CA LEU A 97 -9.00 0.49 -1.88
C LEU A 97 -7.87 1.41 -1.40
N LEU A 98 -8.17 2.66 -1.09
CA LEU A 98 -7.24 3.53 -0.39
C LEU A 98 -7.70 3.73 1.05
N HIS A 99 -6.87 3.30 1.99
CA HIS A 99 -6.98 3.78 3.37
C HIS A 99 -6.77 5.29 3.39
N CYS A 100 -7.56 6.00 4.18
CA CYS A 100 -7.55 7.45 4.17
C CYS A 100 -8.00 8.00 5.53
N THR A 101 -7.37 9.08 5.99
CA THR A 101 -7.82 9.90 7.12
C THR A 101 -8.25 11.26 6.57
N THR A 102 -9.54 11.58 6.68
CA THR A 102 -10.12 12.81 6.11
C THR A 102 -9.96 13.96 7.11
N GLN A 103 -8.76 14.45 7.24
CA GLN A 103 -8.35 15.62 8.02
C GLN A 103 -7.17 16.29 7.31
N TYR A 104 -7.10 17.61 7.25
CA TYR A 104 -6.17 18.38 6.43
C TYR A 104 -5.47 19.50 7.24
N PRO A 105 -4.20 19.32 7.68
CA PRO A 105 -3.41 18.09 7.63
C PRO A 105 -3.90 17.04 8.65
N ALA A 106 -3.65 15.77 8.35
CA ALA A 106 -3.94 14.68 9.26
C ALA A 106 -2.84 14.53 10.31
N CYS A 107 -3.24 14.33 11.58
CA CYS A 107 -2.28 14.02 12.64
C CYS A 107 -1.70 12.62 12.44
N PHE A 108 -0.40 12.43 12.63
CA PHE A 108 0.28 11.14 12.48
C PHE A 108 -0.35 10.02 13.31
N ARG A 109 -0.79 10.32 14.55
CA ARG A 109 -1.43 9.36 15.47
C ARG A 109 -2.76 8.80 14.93
N ASP A 110 -3.44 9.56 14.05
CA ASP A 110 -4.77 9.24 13.56
C ASP A 110 -4.75 8.54 12.20
N VAL A 111 -3.57 8.44 11.58
CA VAL A 111 -3.41 7.77 10.25
C VAL A 111 -3.71 6.27 10.33
N ASN A 112 -3.31 5.61 11.42
CA ASN A 112 -3.58 4.18 11.63
C ASN A 112 -3.26 3.28 10.40
N LEU A 113 -2.03 3.34 9.89
CA LEU A 113 -1.58 2.60 8.69
C LEU A 113 -1.90 1.09 8.72
N ARG A 114 -2.04 0.48 9.91
CA ARG A 114 -2.41 -0.93 10.03
C ARG A 114 -3.80 -1.24 9.49
N ALA A 115 -4.70 -0.25 9.42
CA ALA A 115 -6.02 -0.42 8.82
C ALA A 115 -5.93 -0.77 7.33
N MET A 116 -4.89 -0.33 6.63
CA MET A 116 -4.61 -0.73 5.24
C MET A 116 -4.41 -2.25 5.11
N ASP A 117 -3.72 -2.89 6.07
CA ASP A 117 -3.55 -4.35 6.07
C ASP A 117 -4.89 -5.07 6.30
N THR A 118 -5.72 -4.52 7.17
CA THR A 118 -7.07 -5.05 7.44
C THR A 118 -7.92 -4.99 6.17
N LEU A 119 -7.94 -3.86 5.48
CA LEU A 119 -8.67 -3.72 4.21
C LEU A 119 -8.18 -4.74 3.17
N ARG A 120 -6.86 -4.83 2.99
CA ARG A 120 -6.26 -5.78 2.03
C ARG A 120 -6.61 -7.23 2.35
N SER A 121 -6.48 -7.63 3.60
CA SER A 121 -6.69 -9.03 4.02
C SER A 121 -8.15 -9.42 3.97
N ALA A 122 -9.04 -8.57 4.49
CA ALA A 122 -10.45 -8.88 4.62
C ALA A 122 -11.19 -8.87 3.27
N PHE A 123 -10.87 -7.92 2.40
CA PHE A 123 -11.51 -7.81 1.09
C PHE A 123 -10.77 -8.55 -0.02
N SER A 124 -9.54 -9.01 0.24
CA SER A 124 -8.67 -9.64 -0.77
C SER A 124 -8.50 -8.76 -2.02
N LEU A 125 -8.41 -7.45 -1.83
CA LEU A 125 -8.21 -6.44 -2.86
C LEU A 125 -6.87 -5.74 -2.66
N PRO A 126 -6.25 -5.20 -3.73
CA PRO A 126 -5.14 -4.29 -3.57
C PRO A 126 -5.52 -3.11 -2.70
N ALA A 127 -4.62 -2.74 -1.77
CA ALA A 127 -4.82 -1.57 -0.92
C ALA A 127 -3.68 -0.58 -1.13
N GLY A 128 -3.97 0.69 -0.92
CA GLY A 128 -3.05 1.81 -0.95
C GLY A 128 -3.41 2.84 0.11
N LEU A 129 -2.80 4.02 0.02
CA LEU A 129 -2.99 5.11 0.95
C LEU A 129 -3.35 6.39 0.20
N SER A 130 -4.41 7.08 0.66
CA SER A 130 -4.65 8.49 0.38
C SER A 130 -4.20 9.28 1.60
N ASP A 131 -3.05 9.97 1.47
CA ASP A 131 -2.36 10.60 2.59
C ASP A 131 -2.58 12.10 2.66
N HIS A 132 -2.95 12.58 3.84
CA HIS A 132 -3.15 13.99 4.14
C HIS A 132 -2.23 14.48 5.26
N THR A 133 -1.21 13.72 5.65
CA THR A 133 -0.20 14.15 6.62
C THR A 133 0.78 15.12 5.98
N GLU A 134 1.50 15.88 6.80
CA GLU A 134 2.62 16.69 6.32
C GLU A 134 3.83 15.80 5.97
N GLY A 135 4.57 16.18 4.93
CA GLY A 135 5.79 15.51 4.51
C GLY A 135 5.58 14.15 3.85
N ILE A 136 6.63 13.33 3.83
CA ILE A 136 6.72 12.11 3.01
C ILE A 136 6.88 10.81 3.81
N ALA A 137 6.98 10.89 5.13
CA ALA A 137 7.28 9.72 5.97
C ALA A 137 6.17 8.66 5.92
N VAL A 138 4.91 9.07 5.95
CA VAL A 138 3.75 8.17 5.97
C VAL A 138 3.56 7.45 4.63
N PRO A 139 3.62 8.11 3.46
CA PRO A 139 3.63 7.44 2.16
C PRO A 139 4.72 6.37 2.01
N ILE A 140 5.95 6.69 2.45
CA ILE A 140 7.08 5.74 2.40
C ILE A 140 6.80 4.52 3.29
N ALA A 141 6.30 4.73 4.52
CA ALA A 141 5.92 3.65 5.42
C ALA A 141 4.76 2.79 4.85
N ALA A 142 3.81 3.41 4.15
CA ALA A 142 2.71 2.69 3.51
C ALA A 142 3.21 1.74 2.41
N ILE A 143 4.21 2.15 1.60
CA ILE A 143 4.84 1.27 0.60
C ILE A 143 5.52 0.09 1.28
N ALA A 144 6.27 0.31 2.36
CA ALA A 144 6.90 -0.78 3.12
C ALA A 144 5.86 -1.76 3.70
N ARG A 145 4.63 -1.33 3.90
CA ARG A 145 3.48 -2.17 4.29
C ARG A 145 2.70 -2.74 3.10
N GLY A 146 3.18 -2.57 1.87
CA GLY A 146 2.58 -3.14 0.67
C GLY A 146 1.47 -2.29 0.05
N ALA A 147 1.48 -0.97 0.23
CA ALA A 147 0.61 -0.09 -0.53
C ALA A 147 0.91 -0.21 -2.02
N SER A 148 -0.13 -0.37 -2.84
CA SER A 148 -0.01 -0.46 -4.30
C SER A 148 -0.21 0.89 -4.99
N VAL A 149 -0.78 1.85 -4.31
CA VAL A 149 -1.05 3.22 -4.77
C VAL A 149 -0.87 4.19 -3.62
N ILE A 150 -0.22 5.30 -3.90
CA ILE A 150 -0.18 6.48 -3.03
C ILE A 150 -0.92 7.62 -3.73
N GLU A 151 -1.83 8.25 -3.01
CA GLU A 151 -2.49 9.49 -3.39
C GLU A 151 -2.06 10.57 -2.39
N LYS A 152 -1.64 11.73 -2.89
CA LYS A 152 -1.15 12.83 -2.08
C LYS A 152 -1.51 14.15 -2.74
N HIS A 153 -1.87 15.15 -1.94
CA HIS A 153 -2.08 16.50 -2.43
C HIS A 153 -0.77 17.10 -2.94
N PHE A 154 -0.87 17.87 -4.00
CA PHE A 154 0.25 18.53 -4.67
C PHE A 154 -0.04 20.01 -4.86
N THR A 155 0.94 20.87 -4.58
CA THR A 155 0.86 22.30 -4.79
C THR A 155 2.16 22.84 -5.40
N LEU A 156 2.09 24.01 -5.98
CA LEU A 156 3.29 24.73 -6.41
C LEU A 156 3.92 25.54 -5.27
N ASP A 157 3.12 25.93 -4.27
CA ASP A 157 3.59 26.69 -3.11
C ASP A 157 2.62 26.45 -1.94
N LYS A 158 3.14 26.01 -0.80
CA LYS A 158 2.38 25.78 0.44
C LYS A 158 1.83 27.04 1.07
N LEU A 159 2.37 28.20 0.72
CA LEU A 159 1.93 29.50 1.23
C LEU A 159 0.75 30.09 0.46
N LEU A 160 0.29 29.42 -0.62
CA LEU A 160 -0.90 29.83 -1.35
C LEU A 160 -2.15 29.79 -0.46
N PRO A 161 -3.10 30.72 -0.67
CA PRO A 161 -4.33 30.74 0.11
C PRO A 161 -5.21 29.55 -0.24
N GLY A 162 -5.60 28.78 0.78
CA GLY A 162 -6.49 27.62 0.66
C GLY A 162 -6.22 26.56 1.72
N PRO A 163 -7.19 25.68 2.01
CA PRO A 163 -7.11 24.76 3.13
C PRO A 163 -6.10 23.62 2.92
N ASP A 164 -5.83 23.22 1.67
CA ASP A 164 -5.10 21.98 1.37
C ASP A 164 -3.61 22.19 1.12
N HIS A 165 -3.17 23.44 0.87
CA HIS A 165 -1.77 23.73 0.49
C HIS A 165 -0.76 23.29 1.55
N MET A 166 -1.07 23.47 2.85
CA MET A 166 -0.19 23.06 3.94
C MET A 166 0.03 21.54 4.03
N ALA A 167 -0.98 20.75 3.68
CA ALA A 167 -0.89 19.29 3.64
C ALA A 167 -0.34 18.74 2.32
N SER A 168 -0.13 19.60 1.33
CA SER A 168 0.33 19.23 -0.01
C SER A 168 1.85 19.09 -0.05
N LEU A 169 2.35 18.37 -1.06
CA LEU A 169 3.76 18.36 -1.40
C LEU A 169 4.06 19.39 -2.50
N GLU A 170 5.18 20.08 -2.38
CA GLU A 170 5.76 20.86 -3.44
C GLU A 170 6.57 19.99 -4.43
N PRO A 171 6.95 20.50 -5.62
CA PRO A 171 7.60 19.67 -6.65
C PRO A 171 8.84 18.91 -6.18
N ASP A 172 9.71 19.52 -5.40
CA ASP A 172 10.92 18.88 -4.90
C ASP A 172 10.59 17.82 -3.84
N GLU A 173 9.64 18.08 -2.95
CA GLU A 173 9.18 17.11 -1.97
C GLU A 173 8.50 15.89 -2.64
N LEU A 174 7.73 16.12 -3.70
CA LEU A 174 7.14 15.01 -4.48
C LEU A 174 8.22 14.16 -5.15
N LYS A 175 9.25 14.80 -5.71
CA LYS A 175 10.41 14.12 -6.29
C LYS A 175 11.12 13.27 -5.23
N ASP A 176 11.38 13.84 -4.05
CA ASP A 176 12.03 13.13 -2.95
C ASP A 176 11.19 11.96 -2.45
N MET A 177 9.87 12.14 -2.34
CA MET A 177 8.95 11.04 -2.00
C MET A 177 9.02 9.90 -3.01
N VAL A 178 8.95 10.21 -4.31
CA VAL A 178 9.02 9.20 -5.36
C VAL A 178 10.36 8.47 -5.32
N MET A 179 11.47 9.19 -5.15
CA MET A 179 12.81 8.62 -5.04
C MET A 179 12.94 7.69 -3.83
N ALA A 180 12.47 8.15 -2.65
CA ALA A 180 12.48 7.35 -1.43
C ALA A 180 11.60 6.09 -1.56
N ILE A 181 10.45 6.20 -2.19
CA ILE A 181 9.56 5.06 -2.47
C ILE A 181 10.29 4.02 -3.35
N ARG A 182 10.95 4.44 -4.44
CA ARG A 182 11.69 3.50 -5.31
C ARG A 182 12.82 2.80 -4.57
N ASN A 183 13.56 3.53 -3.73
CA ASN A 183 14.61 2.95 -2.90
C ASN A 183 14.05 1.91 -1.91
N VAL A 184 12.89 2.18 -1.31
CA VAL A 184 12.23 1.23 -0.40
C VAL A 184 11.72 -0.01 -1.15
N GLU A 185 11.11 0.15 -2.33
CA GLU A 185 10.68 -0.97 -3.17
C GLU A 185 11.85 -1.91 -3.51
N GLU A 186 13.00 -1.35 -3.86
CA GLU A 186 14.22 -2.12 -4.12
C GLU A 186 14.75 -2.79 -2.83
N ALA A 187 14.76 -2.08 -1.71
CA ALA A 187 15.23 -2.56 -0.42
C ALA A 187 14.35 -3.67 0.19
N LEU A 188 13.06 -3.74 -0.16
CA LEU A 188 12.16 -4.79 0.29
C LEU A 188 12.61 -6.18 -0.21
N GLY A 189 13.17 -6.29 -1.38
CA GLY A 189 13.83 -7.49 -1.90
C GLY A 189 13.05 -8.78 -1.72
N SER A 190 13.74 -9.82 -1.24
CA SER A 190 13.21 -11.17 -1.03
C SER A 190 13.02 -11.49 0.47
N PRO A 191 11.97 -12.24 0.88
CA PRO A 191 11.80 -12.68 2.26
C PRO A 191 12.80 -13.77 2.68
N VAL A 192 13.62 -14.27 1.76
CA VAL A 192 14.60 -15.33 2.05
C VAL A 192 15.83 -14.73 2.72
N LYS A 193 16.08 -15.04 4.00
CA LYS A 193 17.27 -14.60 4.72
C LYS A 193 18.49 -15.41 4.27
N LYS A 194 19.30 -14.80 3.43
CA LYS A 194 20.62 -15.32 2.99
C LYS A 194 21.62 -14.15 2.91
N PRO A 195 22.93 -14.42 2.91
CA PRO A 195 23.92 -13.39 2.62
C PRO A 195 23.66 -12.77 1.25
N ALA A 196 23.77 -11.46 1.14
CA ALA A 196 23.82 -10.78 -0.15
C ALA A 196 25.15 -11.08 -0.87
N ASP A 197 25.17 -10.95 -2.19
CA ASP A 197 26.35 -11.25 -2.98
C ASP A 197 27.57 -10.43 -2.51
N GLY A 198 27.38 -9.15 -2.17
CA GLY A 198 28.42 -8.29 -1.61
C GLY A 198 28.89 -8.66 -0.19
N GLU A 199 28.16 -9.55 0.54
CA GLU A 199 28.57 -10.02 1.87
C GLU A 199 29.41 -11.31 1.80
N ILE A 200 29.39 -12.03 0.67
CA ILE A 200 30.01 -13.37 0.56
C ILE A 200 31.51 -13.29 0.83
N GLU A 201 32.20 -12.33 0.23
CA GLU A 201 33.64 -12.12 0.44
C GLU A 201 33.98 -11.76 1.89
N ASN A 202 33.09 -11.04 2.55
CA ASN A 202 33.27 -10.63 3.93
C ASN A 202 33.11 -11.78 4.94
N ILE A 203 32.42 -12.87 4.56
CA ILE A 203 32.20 -14.02 5.45
C ILE A 203 33.52 -14.58 5.95
N ALA A 204 34.45 -14.84 5.04
CA ALA A 204 35.75 -15.42 5.36
C ALA A 204 36.59 -14.48 6.22
N ALA A 205 36.56 -13.17 5.94
CA ALA A 205 37.33 -12.16 6.64
C ALA A 205 36.79 -11.78 8.02
N VAL A 206 35.47 -11.85 8.22
CA VAL A 206 34.81 -11.31 9.41
C VAL A 206 34.35 -12.38 10.39
N ARG A 207 33.96 -13.58 9.93
CA ARG A 207 33.50 -14.65 10.81
C ARG A 207 34.65 -15.16 11.69
N LYS A 208 34.34 -15.38 12.95
CA LYS A 208 35.29 -15.97 13.88
C LYS A 208 35.35 -17.49 13.69
N SER A 209 36.55 -18.07 13.87
CA SER A 209 36.81 -19.49 13.84
C SER A 209 37.41 -19.96 15.16
N LEU A 210 37.24 -21.23 15.46
CA LEU A 210 37.98 -21.87 16.58
C LEU A 210 39.43 -22.05 16.16
N VAL A 211 40.35 -21.56 16.98
CA VAL A 211 41.79 -21.67 16.74
C VAL A 211 42.47 -22.21 17.98
N ALA A 212 43.55 -22.97 17.80
CA ALA A 212 44.40 -23.39 18.93
C ALA A 212 45.02 -22.14 19.56
N SER A 213 44.88 -21.99 20.86
CA SER A 213 45.54 -20.92 21.64
C SER A 213 46.98 -21.28 22.07
N ARG A 214 47.36 -22.56 21.98
CA ARG A 214 48.68 -23.15 22.20
C ARG A 214 48.82 -24.44 21.38
N PRO A 215 50.00 -25.03 21.26
CA PRO A 215 50.16 -26.34 20.63
C PRO A 215 49.29 -27.40 21.34
N VAL A 216 48.54 -28.20 20.57
CA VAL A 216 47.68 -29.28 21.05
C VAL A 216 48.34 -30.61 20.64
N ARG A 217 48.56 -31.51 21.57
CA ARG A 217 49.20 -32.83 21.34
C ARG A 217 48.19 -33.79 20.72
N LYS A 218 48.71 -34.78 19.97
CA LYS A 218 47.87 -35.89 19.44
C LYS A 218 47.17 -36.63 20.60
N GLY A 219 45.86 -36.70 20.53
CA GLY A 219 45.02 -37.33 21.58
C GLY A 219 44.61 -36.39 22.72
N GLU A 220 45.08 -35.14 22.74
CA GLU A 220 44.65 -34.13 23.70
C GLU A 220 43.24 -33.63 23.37
N SER A 221 42.37 -33.61 24.37
CA SER A 221 41.02 -33.08 24.22
C SER A 221 41.02 -31.56 24.10
N PHE A 222 40.17 -31.03 23.23
CA PHE A 222 39.93 -29.59 23.11
C PHE A 222 39.15 -29.06 24.31
N THR A 223 39.64 -27.99 24.89
CA THR A 223 39.07 -27.33 26.08
C THR A 223 39.18 -25.79 25.91
N GLY A 224 38.50 -25.03 26.74
CA GLY A 224 38.71 -23.57 26.82
C GLY A 224 40.13 -23.10 27.18
N LYS A 225 41.04 -24.06 27.59
CA LYS A 225 42.44 -23.75 27.89
C LYS A 225 43.34 -23.84 26.67
N ASN A 226 42.95 -24.57 25.63
CA ASN A 226 43.75 -24.77 24.42
C ASN A 226 43.06 -24.36 23.12
N ILE A 227 41.80 -23.90 23.18
CA ILE A 227 41.05 -23.33 22.06
C ILE A 227 40.60 -21.92 22.39
N SER A 228 40.61 -21.07 21.40
CA SER A 228 40.10 -19.71 21.43
C SER A 228 39.28 -19.40 20.19
N VAL A 229 38.41 -18.40 20.27
CA VAL A 229 37.63 -17.91 19.13
C VAL A 229 38.28 -16.61 18.64
N LYS A 230 38.85 -16.65 17.46
CA LYS A 230 39.48 -15.48 16.84
C LYS A 230 38.96 -15.24 15.42
N ARG A 231 39.11 -14.01 14.97
CA ARG A 231 38.95 -13.69 13.54
C ARG A 231 40.28 -14.14 12.89
N PRO A 232 40.26 -15.09 11.93
CA PRO A 232 41.48 -15.48 11.24
C PRO A 232 42.01 -14.28 10.45
N ALA A 233 43.31 -14.13 10.36
CA ALA A 233 43.92 -13.24 9.39
C ALA A 233 43.65 -13.80 7.99
N ALA A 234 43.42 -12.93 7.00
CA ALA A 234 43.28 -13.34 5.62
C ALA A 234 44.51 -14.16 5.21
N GLY A 235 44.30 -15.43 4.85
CA GLY A 235 45.40 -16.33 4.44
C GLY A 235 45.87 -17.33 5.48
N ALA A 236 45.18 -17.50 6.63
CA ALA A 236 45.43 -18.57 7.59
C ALA A 236 44.55 -19.78 7.33
#